data_a3ba9378a425d86b2e4b7452167c1a9e
#
_entry.id   a3ba9378a425d86b2e4b7452167c1a9e
#
_cell.length_a   1.000
_cell.length_b   1.000
_cell.length_c   1.000
_cell.angle_alpha   90.00
_cell.angle_beta   90.00
_cell.angle_gamma   90.00
#
_symmetry.space_group_name_H-M   'P 1'
#
loop_
_entity.id
_entity.type
_entity.pdbx_description
1 polymer ?
#
loop_
_entity_poly.entity_id
_entity_poly.type
_entity_poly.pdbx_seq_one_letter_code
_entity_poly.pdbx_strand_id
1 'polypeptide(L)'
;LVGRSHRAKECKDKLNEVITKSKSILKLPENYLVGIMPASDTGALESAMWSLLGHKGVDILAWENFGKDWVLDIVDELKIEDKNIYLAPYGELPNLENVNFSRDVIFTWNGTTSGVKIPNGNWIPEDREGLTICDATSAVFAMDIDYNKCDVITWSWQKVLGGEAAHGMIALSPKAVNRLNNYQPKWPIPKVFRMAS
;
A
#
# COMPACT_ATOMS: atom_id res chain seq x y z
N LEU A 1 -2.43 15.49 23.95
CA LEU A 1 -3.59 16.12 23.23
C LEU A 1 -4.95 15.64 23.72
N VAL A 2 -5.00 14.86 24.82
CA VAL A 2 -6.26 14.37 25.40
C VAL A 2 -7.22 15.52 25.70
N GLY A 3 -8.50 15.34 25.35
CA GLY A 3 -9.54 16.37 25.53
C GLY A 3 -9.53 17.50 24.49
N ARG A 4 -8.68 17.41 23.47
CA ARG A 4 -8.63 18.39 22.38
C ARG A 4 -9.28 17.84 21.10
N SER A 5 -9.95 18.72 20.35
CA SER A 5 -10.44 18.35 19.01
C SER A 5 -9.28 18.13 18.04
N HIS A 6 -9.35 17.05 17.24
CA HIS A 6 -8.41 16.84 16.14
C HIS A 6 -8.37 18.00 15.13
N ARG A 7 -9.40 18.88 15.13
CA ARG A 7 -9.46 20.08 14.29
C ARG A 7 -8.75 21.28 14.90
N ALA A 8 -8.37 21.21 16.19
CA ALA A 8 -7.58 22.28 16.82
C ALA A 8 -6.21 22.41 16.11
N LYS A 9 -5.69 23.64 16.05
CA LYS A 9 -4.42 23.93 15.37
C LYS A 9 -3.29 23.02 15.87
N GLU A 10 -3.11 22.91 17.19
CA GLU A 10 -2.09 22.06 17.81
C GLU A 10 -2.17 20.60 17.38
N CYS A 11 -3.41 20.06 17.22
CA CYS A 11 -3.61 18.69 16.78
C CYS A 11 -3.28 18.51 15.31
N LYS A 12 -3.68 19.45 14.46
CA LYS A 12 -3.30 19.48 13.04
C LYS A 12 -1.80 19.59 12.85
N ASP A 13 -1.14 20.45 13.62
CA ASP A 13 0.32 20.59 13.58
C ASP A 13 1.02 19.27 13.94
N LYS A 14 0.52 18.55 14.96
CA LYS A 14 1.05 17.24 15.35
C LYS A 14 0.82 16.15 14.27
N LEU A 15 -0.35 16.10 13.65
CA LEU A 15 -0.61 15.17 12.55
C LEU A 15 0.31 15.46 11.35
N ASN A 16 0.49 16.74 11.02
CA ASN A 16 1.42 17.15 9.96
C ASN A 16 2.88 16.82 10.30
N GLU A 17 3.27 16.95 11.57
CA GLU A 17 4.59 16.54 12.07
C GLU A 17 4.83 15.04 11.86
N VAL A 18 3.84 14.19 12.13
CA VAL A 18 3.91 12.74 11.88
C VAL A 18 4.16 12.46 10.39
N ILE A 19 3.39 13.09 9.50
CA ILE A 19 3.55 12.93 8.05
C ILE A 19 4.96 13.36 7.61
N THR A 20 5.37 14.55 8.01
CA THR A 20 6.66 15.12 7.60
C THR A 20 7.84 14.31 8.12
N LYS A 21 7.81 13.89 9.39
CA LYS A 21 8.86 13.06 9.99
C LYS A 21 8.92 11.67 9.36
N SER A 22 7.77 11.04 9.13
CA SER A 22 7.73 9.73 8.45
C SER A 22 8.37 9.83 7.07
N LYS A 23 7.99 10.83 6.27
CA LYS A 23 8.56 11.07 4.95
C LYS A 23 10.09 11.25 4.99
N SER A 24 10.58 12.06 5.93
CA SER A 24 12.00 12.36 6.09
C SER A 24 12.81 11.16 6.57
N ILE A 25 12.35 10.46 7.62
CA ILE A 25 13.05 9.30 8.20
C ILE A 25 13.13 8.16 7.21
N LEU A 26 12.04 7.89 6.49
CA LEU A 26 11.98 6.85 5.47
C LEU A 26 12.69 7.25 4.17
N LYS A 27 13.09 8.51 4.04
CA LYS A 27 13.68 9.05 2.79
C LYS A 27 12.78 8.80 1.58
N LEU A 28 11.46 8.95 1.77
CA LEU A 28 10.52 8.85 0.66
C LEU A 28 10.81 9.93 -0.38
N PRO A 29 10.60 9.66 -1.69
CA PRO A 29 10.80 10.67 -2.73
C PRO A 29 10.02 11.96 -2.41
N GLU A 30 10.63 13.11 -2.69
CA GLU A 30 10.06 14.41 -2.34
C GLU A 30 8.68 14.66 -2.97
N ASN A 31 8.44 14.11 -4.14
CA ASN A 31 7.20 14.24 -4.89
C ASN A 31 6.11 13.24 -4.49
N TYR A 32 6.35 12.36 -3.50
CA TYR A 32 5.32 11.47 -2.97
C TYR A 32 4.41 12.22 -2.00
N LEU A 33 3.11 11.96 -2.10
CA LEU A 33 2.13 12.39 -1.10
C LEU A 33 2.03 11.33 0.00
N VAL A 34 2.02 11.78 1.25
CA VAL A 34 1.87 10.90 2.42
C VAL A 34 0.62 11.30 3.18
N GLY A 35 -0.19 10.31 3.54
CA GLY A 35 -1.43 10.50 4.28
C GLY A 35 -1.57 9.56 5.47
N ILE A 36 -2.37 9.97 6.44
CA ILE A 36 -2.82 9.13 7.57
C ILE A 36 -4.17 8.56 7.20
N MET A 37 -4.31 7.23 7.31
CA MET A 37 -5.51 6.50 6.95
C MET A 37 -6.15 5.88 8.20
N PRO A 38 -7.48 5.74 8.26
CA PRO A 38 -8.14 5.03 9.35
C PRO A 38 -7.96 3.51 9.22
N ALA A 39 -8.22 2.78 10.28
CA ALA A 39 -8.32 1.32 10.31
C ALA A 39 -7.01 0.58 9.97
N SER A 40 -5.88 1.07 10.49
CA SER A 40 -4.58 0.41 10.34
C SER A 40 -4.14 0.32 8.86
N ASP A 41 -3.24 -0.62 8.55
CA ASP A 41 -2.85 -0.90 7.18
C ASP A 41 -3.98 -1.48 6.35
N THR A 42 -4.86 -2.26 6.94
CA THR A 42 -6.06 -2.79 6.26
C THR A 42 -6.83 -1.66 5.59
N GLY A 43 -7.18 -0.61 6.33
CA GLY A 43 -7.87 0.54 5.75
C GLY A 43 -7.02 1.32 4.74
N ALA A 44 -5.71 1.38 4.93
CA ALA A 44 -4.80 2.06 3.99
C ALA A 44 -4.71 1.31 2.64
N LEU A 45 -4.49 0.00 2.67
CA LEU A 45 -4.36 -0.80 1.46
C LEU A 45 -5.71 -1.00 0.75
N GLU A 46 -6.79 -1.28 1.48
CA GLU A 46 -8.13 -1.35 0.89
C GLU A 46 -8.52 -0.02 0.24
N SER A 47 -8.23 1.13 0.88
CA SER A 47 -8.47 2.44 0.24
C SER A 47 -7.73 2.59 -1.08
N ALA A 48 -6.49 2.11 -1.16
CA ALA A 48 -5.72 2.10 -2.39
C ALA A 48 -6.35 1.16 -3.44
N MET A 49 -6.68 -0.08 -3.06
CA MET A 49 -7.27 -1.06 -3.97
C MET A 49 -8.62 -0.58 -4.51
N TRP A 50 -9.53 -0.13 -3.64
CA TRP A 50 -10.85 0.37 -4.05
C TRP A 50 -10.80 1.60 -4.93
N SER A 51 -9.78 2.46 -4.75
CA SER A 51 -9.67 3.72 -5.49
C SER A 51 -8.85 3.63 -6.78
N LEU A 52 -7.93 2.69 -6.89
CA LEU A 52 -6.93 2.68 -7.98
C LEU A 52 -7.03 1.48 -8.91
N LEU A 53 -7.57 0.34 -8.45
CA LEU A 53 -7.67 -0.88 -9.27
C LEU A 53 -8.82 -0.84 -10.27
N GLY A 54 -8.73 -1.73 -11.28
CA GLY A 54 -9.74 -1.88 -12.34
C GLY A 54 -9.51 -0.98 -13.56
N HIS A 55 -8.48 -0.14 -13.53
CA HIS A 55 -8.02 0.60 -14.71
C HIS A 55 -7.20 -0.29 -15.65
N LYS A 56 -6.42 -1.18 -15.07
CA LYS A 56 -5.63 -2.23 -15.73
C LYS A 56 -5.96 -3.58 -15.13
N GLY A 57 -5.54 -4.65 -15.77
CA GLY A 57 -5.52 -5.97 -15.15
C GLY A 57 -4.61 -5.97 -13.92
N VAL A 58 -4.77 -6.97 -13.05
CA VAL A 58 -4.06 -7.04 -11.77
C VAL A 58 -3.23 -8.32 -11.70
N ASP A 59 -1.96 -8.19 -11.31
CA ASP A 59 -1.10 -9.27 -10.88
C ASP A 59 -0.94 -9.16 -9.36
N ILE A 60 -1.36 -10.20 -8.62
CA ILE A 60 -1.22 -10.23 -7.17
C ILE A 60 -0.38 -11.39 -6.70
N LEU A 61 0.59 -11.11 -5.82
CA LEU A 61 1.49 -12.08 -5.24
C LEU A 61 1.16 -12.32 -3.77
N ALA A 62 1.03 -13.59 -3.37
CA ALA A 62 0.78 -13.95 -1.98
C ALA A 62 1.51 -15.23 -1.58
N TRP A 63 2.16 -15.20 -0.41
CA TRP A 63 2.91 -16.34 0.16
C TRP A 63 2.73 -16.48 1.67
N GLU A 64 1.73 -15.76 2.21
CA GLU A 64 1.36 -15.82 3.62
C GLU A 64 -0.08 -15.30 3.81
N ASN A 65 -0.56 -15.26 5.05
CA ASN A 65 -1.98 -15.00 5.32
C ASN A 65 -2.44 -13.61 4.87
N PHE A 66 -1.69 -12.55 5.20
CA PHE A 66 -2.12 -11.19 4.85
C PHE A 66 -2.17 -10.99 3.33
N GLY A 67 -1.15 -11.48 2.60
CA GLY A 67 -1.21 -11.45 1.13
C GLY A 67 -2.40 -12.23 0.56
N LYS A 68 -2.84 -13.32 1.21
CA LYS A 68 -4.03 -14.06 0.82
C LYS A 68 -5.32 -13.27 1.08
N ASP A 69 -5.39 -12.50 2.15
CA ASP A 69 -6.54 -11.64 2.43
C ASP A 69 -6.71 -10.60 1.30
N TRP A 70 -5.61 -10.01 0.82
CA TRP A 70 -5.65 -9.11 -0.34
C TRP A 70 -6.08 -9.81 -1.65
N VAL A 71 -5.77 -11.09 -1.81
CA VAL A 71 -6.31 -11.90 -2.92
C VAL A 71 -7.83 -12.02 -2.81
N LEU A 72 -8.36 -12.28 -1.61
CA LEU A 72 -9.81 -12.39 -1.39
C LEU A 72 -10.53 -11.07 -1.71
N ASP A 73 -9.97 -9.94 -1.33
CA ASP A 73 -10.52 -8.62 -1.68
C ASP A 73 -10.65 -8.44 -3.20
N ILE A 74 -9.63 -8.83 -3.96
CA ILE A 74 -9.64 -8.72 -5.42
C ILE A 74 -10.62 -9.69 -6.06
N VAL A 75 -10.73 -10.91 -5.53
CA VAL A 75 -11.53 -11.99 -6.12
C VAL A 75 -12.98 -11.87 -5.73
N ASP A 76 -13.25 -11.72 -4.44
CA ASP A 76 -14.59 -11.88 -3.86
C ASP A 76 -15.32 -10.54 -3.70
N GLU A 77 -14.59 -9.48 -3.32
CA GLU A 77 -15.17 -8.17 -3.06
C GLU A 77 -15.16 -7.28 -4.31
N LEU A 78 -14.00 -7.01 -4.87
CA LEU A 78 -13.87 -6.17 -6.08
C LEU A 78 -14.27 -6.92 -7.36
N LYS A 79 -14.26 -8.25 -7.34
CA LYS A 79 -14.63 -9.14 -8.45
C LYS A 79 -13.90 -8.79 -9.75
N ILE A 80 -12.62 -8.49 -9.64
CA ILE A 80 -11.80 -8.15 -10.80
C ILE A 80 -11.62 -9.42 -11.65
N GLU A 81 -12.11 -9.39 -12.89
CA GLU A 81 -12.04 -10.53 -13.81
C GLU A 81 -10.63 -10.71 -14.37
N ASP A 82 -10.02 -9.62 -14.85
CA ASP A 82 -8.67 -9.62 -15.44
C ASP A 82 -7.59 -9.59 -14.35
N LYS A 83 -7.28 -10.77 -13.80
CA LYS A 83 -6.28 -10.96 -12.75
C LYS A 83 -5.43 -12.20 -12.95
N ASN A 84 -4.17 -12.12 -12.51
CA ASN A 84 -3.29 -13.26 -12.30
C ASN A 84 -2.93 -13.35 -10.82
N ILE A 85 -2.97 -14.56 -10.26
CA ILE A 85 -2.69 -14.80 -8.85
C ILE A 85 -1.45 -15.68 -8.77
N TYR A 86 -0.39 -15.16 -8.16
CA TYR A 86 0.88 -15.88 -7.96
C TYR A 86 0.99 -16.29 -6.48
N LEU A 87 0.79 -17.57 -6.22
CA LEU A 87 0.85 -18.12 -4.87
C LEU A 87 2.14 -18.90 -4.65
N ALA A 88 2.68 -18.82 -3.45
CA ALA A 88 3.72 -19.72 -2.97
C ALA A 88 3.36 -20.26 -1.58
N PRO A 89 3.88 -21.44 -1.20
CA PRO A 89 3.74 -21.96 0.15
C PRO A 89 4.56 -21.15 1.15
N TYR A 90 4.30 -21.37 2.43
CA TYR A 90 5.10 -20.76 3.50
C TYR A 90 6.57 -21.12 3.35
N GLY A 91 7.45 -20.13 3.49
CA GLY A 91 8.90 -20.29 3.33
C GLY A 91 9.42 -20.03 1.92
N GLU A 92 8.54 -19.80 0.95
CA GLU A 92 8.91 -19.57 -0.45
C GLU A 92 8.34 -18.25 -0.98
N LEU A 93 8.94 -17.73 -2.04
CA LEU A 93 8.39 -16.62 -2.84
C LEU A 93 7.80 -17.16 -4.13
N PRO A 94 6.73 -16.55 -4.66
CA PRO A 94 6.32 -16.76 -6.04
C PRO A 94 7.46 -16.39 -7.00
N ASN A 95 7.46 -16.97 -8.21
CA ASN A 95 8.44 -16.57 -9.22
C ASN A 95 8.17 -15.13 -9.69
N LEU A 96 9.03 -14.22 -9.28
CA LEU A 96 8.93 -12.77 -9.58
C LEU A 96 9.14 -12.46 -11.06
N GLU A 97 9.81 -13.33 -11.83
CA GLU A 97 10.04 -13.14 -13.27
C GLU A 97 8.76 -13.28 -14.10
N ASN A 98 7.74 -13.92 -13.55
CA ASN A 98 6.46 -14.11 -14.24
C ASN A 98 5.53 -12.90 -14.16
N VAL A 99 5.88 -11.88 -13.37
CA VAL A 99 5.03 -10.71 -13.11
C VAL A 99 5.01 -9.79 -14.34
N ASN A 100 3.82 -9.39 -14.74
CA ASN A 100 3.62 -8.50 -15.89
C ASN A 100 3.40 -7.06 -15.44
N PHE A 101 4.39 -6.21 -15.58
CA PHE A 101 4.37 -4.82 -15.16
C PHE A 101 3.61 -3.86 -16.12
N SER A 102 2.98 -4.36 -17.18
CA SER A 102 1.95 -3.60 -17.89
C SER A 102 0.63 -3.56 -17.11
N ARG A 103 0.47 -4.43 -16.13
CA ARG A 103 -0.64 -4.59 -15.19
C ARG A 103 -0.34 -3.93 -13.85
N ASP A 104 -1.35 -3.69 -13.04
CA ASP A 104 -1.14 -3.27 -11.66
C ASP A 104 -0.66 -4.47 -10.84
N VAL A 105 0.37 -4.27 -10.03
CA VAL A 105 1.02 -5.34 -9.26
C VAL A 105 0.82 -5.08 -7.77
N ILE A 106 0.29 -6.08 -7.04
CA ILE A 106 0.09 -6.00 -5.59
C ILE A 106 0.91 -7.08 -4.91
N PHE A 107 1.65 -6.70 -3.87
CA PHE A 107 2.46 -7.62 -3.10
C PHE A 107 2.73 -7.09 -1.68
N THR A 108 3.10 -7.97 -0.77
CA THR A 108 3.66 -7.61 0.53
C THR A 108 5.18 -7.51 0.42
N TRP A 109 5.82 -6.51 1.05
CA TRP A 109 7.29 -6.48 1.09
C TRP A 109 7.86 -7.62 1.92
N ASN A 110 7.18 -7.91 3.01
CA ASN A 110 7.56 -8.95 3.94
C ASN A 110 6.33 -9.76 4.36
N GLY A 111 6.35 -11.04 4.10
CA GLY A 111 5.33 -11.99 4.55
C GLY A 111 5.49 -12.26 6.06
N THR A 112 4.77 -11.53 6.88
CA THR A 112 4.91 -11.54 8.35
C THR A 112 4.75 -12.93 8.95
N THR A 113 3.79 -13.72 8.47
CA THR A 113 3.49 -15.05 9.01
C THR A 113 4.39 -16.15 8.45
N SER A 114 5.02 -15.93 7.30
CA SER A 114 5.94 -16.89 6.68
C SER A 114 7.41 -16.59 6.91
N GLY A 115 7.74 -15.36 7.33
CA GLY A 115 9.11 -14.90 7.52
C GLY A 115 9.90 -14.65 6.22
N VAL A 116 9.24 -14.69 5.07
CA VAL A 116 9.86 -14.50 3.76
C VAL A 116 9.60 -13.09 3.25
N LYS A 117 10.65 -12.42 2.79
CA LYS A 117 10.57 -11.06 2.25
C LYS A 117 11.02 -10.98 0.80
N ILE A 118 10.58 -9.95 0.11
CA ILE A 118 11.15 -9.55 -1.19
C ILE A 118 12.64 -9.23 -1.00
N PRO A 119 13.55 -9.80 -1.83
CA PRO A 119 14.98 -9.59 -1.64
C PRO A 119 15.40 -8.13 -1.84
N ASN A 120 14.87 -7.46 -2.84
CA ASN A 120 15.11 -6.05 -3.20
C ASN A 120 14.11 -5.59 -4.25
N GLY A 121 14.20 -4.33 -4.72
CA GLY A 121 13.34 -3.77 -5.76
C GLY A 121 13.77 -4.05 -7.22
N ASN A 122 14.88 -4.77 -7.46
CA ASN A 122 15.45 -4.92 -8.80
C ASN A 122 14.56 -5.68 -9.80
N TRP A 123 13.63 -6.50 -9.31
CA TRP A 123 12.65 -7.21 -10.14
C TRP A 123 11.56 -6.29 -10.71
N ILE A 124 11.44 -5.07 -10.19
CA ILE A 124 10.45 -4.07 -10.62
C ILE A 124 11.12 -3.12 -11.64
N PRO A 125 10.70 -3.12 -12.92
CA PRO A 125 11.27 -2.25 -13.93
C PRO A 125 10.95 -0.77 -13.69
N GLU A 126 11.79 0.13 -14.20
CA GLU A 126 11.58 1.59 -14.10
C GLU A 126 10.43 2.07 -15.00
N ASP A 127 10.34 1.50 -16.18
CA ASP A 127 9.41 1.87 -17.25
C ASP A 127 8.07 1.13 -17.19
N ARG A 128 7.71 0.60 -16.01
CA ARG A 128 6.44 -0.12 -15.80
C ARG A 128 5.23 0.75 -16.12
N GLU A 129 4.26 0.18 -16.80
CA GLU A 129 3.00 0.87 -17.13
C GLU A 129 1.98 0.81 -15.97
N GLY A 130 1.88 -0.33 -15.31
CA GLY A 130 1.00 -0.53 -14.16
C GLY A 130 1.51 0.14 -12.89
N LEU A 131 0.64 0.26 -11.88
CA LEU A 131 1.04 0.67 -10.55
C LEU A 131 1.62 -0.51 -9.77
N THR A 132 2.65 -0.26 -8.97
CA THR A 132 3.13 -1.20 -7.96
C THR A 132 2.62 -0.77 -6.59
N ILE A 133 1.82 -1.63 -5.97
CA ILE A 133 1.14 -1.41 -4.68
C ILE A 133 1.74 -2.38 -3.66
N CYS A 134 2.39 -1.85 -2.66
CA CYS A 134 3.15 -2.60 -1.67
C CYS A 134 2.58 -2.42 -0.26
N ASP A 135 2.10 -3.51 0.32
CA ASP A 135 1.93 -3.61 1.77
C ASP A 135 3.32 -3.77 2.40
N ALA A 136 3.76 -2.76 3.11
CA ALA A 136 5.05 -2.73 3.79
C ALA A 136 4.90 -2.63 5.31
N THR A 137 3.77 -3.09 5.85
CA THR A 137 3.35 -2.89 7.24
C THR A 137 4.38 -3.32 8.26
N SER A 138 4.98 -4.49 8.10
CA SER A 138 6.01 -4.99 9.02
C SER A 138 7.45 -4.70 8.54
N ALA A 139 7.60 -4.10 7.37
CA ALA A 139 8.90 -3.80 6.78
C ALA A 139 9.35 -2.35 7.01
N VAL A 140 8.43 -1.40 6.95
CA VAL A 140 8.72 0.03 7.12
C VAL A 140 9.35 0.29 8.49
N PHE A 141 10.41 1.06 8.51
CA PHE A 141 11.32 1.36 9.63
C PHE A 141 12.21 0.19 10.10
N ALA A 142 12.01 -1.04 9.61
CA ALA A 142 12.80 -2.20 9.99
C ALA A 142 13.67 -2.75 8.86
N MET A 143 13.30 -2.53 7.62
CA MET A 143 13.95 -3.11 6.44
C MET A 143 14.27 -2.03 5.41
N ASP A 144 15.28 -2.29 4.59
CA ASP A 144 15.54 -1.48 3.42
C ASP A 144 14.48 -1.76 2.36
N ILE A 145 13.81 -0.71 1.92
CA ILE A 145 12.78 -0.74 0.88
C ILE A 145 13.19 0.23 -0.21
N ASP A 146 13.14 -0.22 -1.46
CA ASP A 146 13.31 0.67 -2.60
C ASP A 146 11.99 1.39 -2.92
N TYR A 147 11.77 2.49 -2.22
CA TYR A 147 10.53 3.26 -2.31
C TYR A 147 10.25 3.79 -3.72
N ASN A 148 11.28 4.05 -4.53
CA ASN A 148 11.11 4.52 -5.91
C ASN A 148 10.45 3.46 -6.82
N LYS A 149 10.54 2.19 -6.43
CA LYS A 149 9.94 1.06 -7.15
C LYS A 149 8.45 0.84 -6.79
N CYS A 150 7.93 1.53 -5.78
CA CYS A 150 6.57 1.35 -5.31
C CYS A 150 5.74 2.63 -5.55
N ASP A 151 4.66 2.51 -6.33
CA ASP A 151 3.75 3.64 -6.59
C ASP A 151 2.81 3.91 -5.42
N VAL A 152 2.47 2.87 -4.67
CA VAL A 152 1.72 2.94 -3.43
C VAL A 152 2.44 2.12 -2.37
N ILE A 153 2.63 2.70 -1.20
CA ILE A 153 3.23 2.03 -0.05
C ILE A 153 2.32 2.24 1.13
N THR A 154 1.94 1.16 1.81
CA THR A 154 1.10 1.23 3.00
C THR A 154 1.81 0.63 4.20
N TRP A 155 1.52 1.17 5.37
CA TRP A 155 1.99 0.67 6.67
C TRP A 155 1.12 1.16 7.80
N SER A 156 1.38 0.70 9.01
CA SER A 156 0.62 1.07 10.20
C SER A 156 1.52 1.33 11.40
N TRP A 157 0.97 1.98 12.42
CA TRP A 157 1.75 2.44 13.58
C TRP A 157 2.06 1.34 14.60
N GLN A 158 1.28 0.25 14.63
CA GLN A 158 1.42 -0.81 15.65
C GLN A 158 2.59 -1.76 15.44
N LYS A 159 3.38 -1.62 14.39
CA LYS A 159 4.56 -2.47 14.15
C LYS A 159 5.81 -1.82 14.74
N VAL A 160 6.78 -1.44 13.93
CA VAL A 160 8.07 -0.93 14.41
C VAL A 160 7.94 0.37 15.21
N LEU A 161 6.97 1.23 14.88
CA LEU A 161 6.73 2.45 15.66
C LEU A 161 6.17 2.17 17.07
N GLY A 162 5.66 0.97 17.36
CA GLY A 162 5.14 0.61 18.67
C GLY A 162 3.89 1.39 19.09
N GLY A 163 3.17 1.97 18.13
CA GLY A 163 1.94 2.71 18.36
C GLY A 163 0.71 1.79 18.43
N GLU A 164 -0.46 2.40 18.38
CA GLU A 164 -1.74 1.70 18.35
C GLU A 164 -2.15 1.27 16.93
N ALA A 165 -3.13 0.38 16.81
CA ALA A 165 -3.55 -0.24 15.55
C ALA A 165 -4.68 0.50 14.82
N ALA A 166 -5.06 1.72 15.22
CA ALA A 166 -6.17 2.43 14.61
C ALA A 166 -5.78 3.27 13.38
N HIS A 167 -4.49 3.57 13.20
CA HIS A 167 -4.03 4.41 12.11
C HIS A 167 -3.10 3.66 11.15
N GLY A 168 -3.46 3.73 9.87
CA GLY A 168 -2.60 3.40 8.76
C GLY A 168 -1.91 4.63 8.18
N MET A 169 -0.94 4.38 7.34
CA MET A 169 -0.24 5.38 6.55
C MET A 169 -0.21 4.93 5.09
N ILE A 170 -0.26 5.89 4.20
CA ILE A 170 -0.12 5.66 2.78
C ILE A 170 0.83 6.66 2.16
N ALA A 171 1.70 6.20 1.28
CA ALA A 171 2.50 7.05 0.41
C ALA A 171 2.14 6.77 -1.05
N LEU A 172 1.92 7.83 -1.82
CA LEU A 172 1.50 7.76 -3.23
C LEU A 172 2.52 8.46 -4.12
N SER A 173 3.00 7.76 -5.14
CA SER A 173 3.81 8.36 -6.21
C SER A 173 2.98 9.35 -7.04
N PRO A 174 3.63 10.25 -7.81
CA PRO A 174 2.92 11.10 -8.77
C PRO A 174 2.06 10.31 -9.76
N LYS A 175 2.49 9.11 -10.15
CA LYS A 175 1.75 8.22 -11.03
C LYS A 175 0.45 7.71 -10.37
N ALA A 176 0.53 7.29 -9.11
CA ALA A 176 -0.65 6.89 -8.34
C ALA A 176 -1.61 8.06 -8.11
N VAL A 177 -1.09 9.25 -7.78
CA VAL A 177 -1.88 10.48 -7.64
C VAL A 177 -2.56 10.87 -8.95
N ASN A 178 -1.85 10.77 -10.08
CA ASN A 178 -2.45 11.04 -11.38
C ASN A 178 -3.60 10.08 -11.69
N ARG A 179 -3.44 8.78 -11.40
CA ARG A 179 -4.54 7.81 -11.55
C ARG A 179 -5.70 8.15 -10.63
N LEU A 180 -5.45 8.44 -9.37
CA LEU A 180 -6.48 8.79 -8.40
C LEU A 180 -7.34 9.97 -8.84
N ASN A 181 -6.75 10.95 -9.51
CA ASN A 181 -7.43 12.14 -9.98
C ASN A 181 -8.17 11.97 -11.32
N ASN A 182 -7.78 11.00 -12.14
CA ASN A 182 -8.27 10.86 -13.52
C ASN A 182 -9.01 9.54 -13.80
N TYR A 183 -9.12 8.66 -12.81
CA TYR A 183 -9.80 7.38 -12.93
C TYR A 183 -10.91 7.23 -11.88
N GLN A 184 -12.04 6.71 -12.30
CA GLN A 184 -13.14 6.35 -11.41
C GLN A 184 -13.44 4.85 -11.56
N PRO A 185 -13.32 4.06 -10.49
CA PRO A 185 -13.68 2.66 -10.49
C PRO A 185 -15.15 2.40 -10.81
N LYS A 186 -15.45 1.22 -11.32
CA LYS A 186 -16.82 0.81 -11.68
C LYS A 186 -17.68 0.46 -10.46
N TRP A 187 -17.05 0.14 -9.34
CA TRP A 187 -17.73 -0.22 -8.08
C TRP A 187 -17.91 1.01 -7.18
N PRO A 188 -18.87 0.96 -6.25
CA PRO A 188 -19.05 2.02 -5.27
C PRO A 188 -17.87 2.05 -4.30
N ILE A 189 -17.31 3.25 -4.08
CA ILE A 189 -16.25 3.43 -3.08
C ILE A 189 -16.90 3.91 -1.76
N PRO A 190 -16.78 3.15 -0.67
CA PRO A 190 -17.19 3.60 0.65
C PRO A 190 -16.57 4.94 1.02
N LYS A 191 -17.29 5.78 1.77
CA LYS A 191 -16.79 7.12 2.11
C LYS A 191 -15.41 7.12 2.77
N VAL A 192 -15.15 6.11 3.61
CA VAL A 192 -13.90 5.95 4.36
C VAL A 192 -12.70 5.62 3.45
N PHE A 193 -12.96 5.05 2.28
CA PHE A 193 -11.93 4.69 1.29
C PHE A 193 -11.69 5.77 0.23
N ARG A 194 -12.48 6.85 0.23
CA ARG A 194 -12.31 7.92 -0.76
C ARG A 194 -11.10 8.77 -0.41
N MET A 195 -10.05 8.63 -1.21
CA MET A 195 -8.82 9.40 -1.07
C MET A 195 -8.86 10.72 -1.86
N ALA A 196 -9.73 10.81 -2.89
CA ALA A 196 -9.99 12.04 -3.65
C ALA A 196 -11.44 12.50 -3.42
N SER A 197 -11.66 13.83 -3.43
CA SER A 197 -12.97 14.47 -3.26
C SER A 197 -13.50 15.00 -4.61
#